data_2a1f20e11401796eb4637a959c876fe5
#
_entry.id   2a1f20e11401796eb4637a959c876fe5
#
_cell.length_a   1.000
_cell.length_b   1.000
_cell.length_c   1.000
_cell.angle_alpha   90.00
_cell.angle_beta   90.00
_cell.angle_gamma   90.00
#
_symmetry.space_group_name_H-M   'P 1'
#
loop_
_entity.id
_entity.type
_entity.pdbx_description
1 polymer ?
#
loop_
_entity_poly.entity_id
_entity_poly.type
_entity_poly.pdbx_seq_one_letter_code
_entity_poly.pdbx_strand_id
1 'polypeptide(L)'
;MQRVPEERKETSEMPELVVATPRVGKFNKNAARRVRVAGKIPAVIYGAGHESVAVELEPKQILRILHSESGHNTIFDVDIAGQGLVKTMIVDWQYEPIRDSLLHIDLKRIALDKPMKVKVPVKLVGIAAGVKNEGGILDQVLREVEIECLPADIPRHIDVDVSGLGIFGSIRVSDLPHQGSIRFLSAEDATIAHVISIRAEAAPATDAQTAEPEVAKKGKPEAEAAKKPEAKKPEAKK
;
A
#
# COMPACT_ATOMS: atom_id res chain seq x y z
N MET A 1 -50.84 4.93 13.08
CA MET A 1 -50.07 4.02 12.22
C MET A 1 -49.51 4.81 11.05
N GLN A 2 -48.39 5.41 11.23
CA GLN A 2 -47.67 6.15 10.18
C GLN A 2 -46.51 5.27 9.69
N ARG A 3 -46.58 4.89 8.42
CA ARG A 3 -45.52 4.19 7.72
C ARG A 3 -44.41 5.18 7.45
N VAL A 4 -43.24 4.95 8.04
CA VAL A 4 -41.99 5.59 7.68
C VAL A 4 -41.54 5.05 6.32
N PRO A 5 -41.30 5.86 5.30
CA PRO A 5 -40.74 5.36 4.05
C PRO A 5 -39.27 5.00 4.30
N GLU A 6 -38.93 3.74 4.09
CA GLU A 6 -37.54 3.29 3.89
C GLU A 6 -36.99 3.99 2.64
N GLU A 7 -36.23 5.05 2.85
CA GLU A 7 -35.33 5.58 1.83
C GLU A 7 -34.24 4.54 1.55
N ARG A 8 -34.51 3.68 0.56
CA ARG A 8 -33.44 2.97 -0.14
C ARG A 8 -32.55 4.02 -0.76
N LYS A 9 -31.42 4.30 -0.13
CA LYS A 9 -30.28 4.91 -0.80
C LYS A 9 -29.73 3.90 -1.79
N GLU A 10 -30.34 3.84 -2.95
CA GLU A 10 -29.71 3.31 -4.16
C GLU A 10 -28.58 4.29 -4.48
N THR A 11 -27.41 4.03 -3.92
CA THR A 11 -26.17 4.62 -4.43
C THR A 11 -25.96 3.94 -5.78
N SER A 12 -26.50 4.55 -6.84
CA SER A 12 -26.20 4.17 -8.21
C SER A 12 -24.71 4.39 -8.42
N GLU A 13 -23.91 3.34 -8.20
CA GLU A 13 -22.55 3.27 -8.73
C GLU A 13 -22.68 3.28 -10.26
N MET A 14 -22.65 4.47 -10.85
CA MET A 14 -22.43 4.60 -12.28
C MET A 14 -21.10 3.93 -12.59
N PRO A 15 -21.03 2.98 -13.53
CA PRO A 15 -19.76 2.43 -13.97
C PRO A 15 -18.90 3.60 -14.44
N GLU A 16 -17.82 3.86 -13.71
CA GLU A 16 -16.93 4.98 -14.02
C GLU A 16 -16.25 4.66 -15.35
N LEU A 17 -16.63 5.37 -16.41
CA LEU A 17 -16.04 5.22 -17.74
C LEU A 17 -14.72 5.99 -17.78
N VAL A 18 -13.63 5.27 -17.94
CA VAL A 18 -12.29 5.84 -18.08
C VAL A 18 -11.87 5.82 -19.55
N VAL A 19 -11.50 6.97 -20.08
CA VAL A 19 -11.00 7.07 -21.45
C VAL A 19 -9.50 6.81 -21.50
N ALA A 20 -9.10 5.82 -22.31
CA ALA A 20 -7.72 5.44 -22.51
C ALA A 20 -7.27 5.71 -23.95
N THR A 21 -6.18 6.45 -24.09
CA THR A 21 -5.56 6.70 -25.40
C THR A 21 -4.42 5.71 -25.63
N PRO A 22 -4.44 4.87 -26.68
CA PRO A 22 -3.35 3.95 -26.96
C PRO A 22 -2.07 4.71 -27.29
N ARG A 23 -0.95 4.27 -26.70
CA ARG A 23 0.36 4.86 -26.96
C ARG A 23 0.94 4.26 -28.25
N VAL A 24 1.35 5.13 -29.15
CA VAL A 24 2.00 4.75 -30.40
C VAL A 24 3.50 5.01 -30.30
N GLY A 25 4.33 4.08 -30.73
CA GLY A 25 5.78 4.24 -30.84
C GLY A 25 6.62 3.44 -29.86
N LYS A 26 7.84 3.86 -29.61
CA LYS A 26 8.78 3.13 -28.75
C LYS A 26 8.44 3.30 -27.25
N PHE A 27 8.30 2.18 -26.54
CA PHE A 27 8.03 2.13 -25.09
C PHE A 27 9.35 2.25 -24.31
N ASN A 28 9.89 3.46 -24.24
CA ASN A 28 11.12 3.72 -23.50
C ASN A 28 10.91 4.74 -22.38
N LYS A 29 11.93 4.89 -21.51
CA LYS A 29 11.96 5.83 -20.37
C LYS A 29 11.60 7.26 -20.79
N ASN A 30 12.12 7.73 -21.93
CA ASN A 30 11.90 9.10 -22.38
C ASN A 30 10.46 9.33 -22.86
N ALA A 31 9.82 8.31 -23.45
CA ALA A 31 8.42 8.38 -23.85
C ALA A 31 7.50 8.46 -22.62
N ALA A 32 7.71 7.60 -21.61
CA ALA A 32 6.96 7.65 -20.37
C ALA A 32 7.12 9.01 -19.65
N ARG A 33 8.34 9.57 -19.64
CA ARG A 33 8.57 10.90 -19.07
C ARG A 33 7.79 12.00 -19.79
N ARG A 34 7.69 11.95 -21.13
CA ARG A 34 6.90 12.93 -21.91
C ARG A 34 5.42 12.86 -21.57
N VAL A 35 4.87 11.66 -21.40
CA VAL A 35 3.47 11.44 -20.98
C VAL A 35 3.21 12.11 -19.64
N ARG A 36 4.09 11.89 -18.66
CA ARG A 36 3.96 12.52 -17.33
C ARG A 36 4.10 14.04 -17.36
N VAL A 37 4.99 14.57 -18.17
CA VAL A 37 5.13 16.03 -18.38
C VAL A 37 3.86 16.62 -19.00
N ALA A 38 3.17 15.86 -19.89
CA ALA A 38 1.88 16.26 -20.46
C ALA A 38 0.71 16.14 -19.45
N GLY A 39 0.97 15.75 -18.19
CA GLY A 39 -0.04 15.62 -17.16
C GLY A 39 -0.88 14.34 -17.24
N LYS A 40 -0.44 13.35 -18.03
CA LYS A 40 -1.09 12.04 -18.16
C LYS A 40 -0.28 10.95 -17.46
N ILE A 41 -0.92 9.82 -17.17
CA ILE A 41 -0.29 8.65 -16.56
C ILE A 41 -0.09 7.57 -17.63
N PRO A 42 1.13 7.05 -17.81
CA PRO A 42 1.34 5.86 -18.60
C PRO A 42 0.80 4.64 -17.84
N ALA A 43 0.02 3.82 -18.54
CA ALA A 43 -0.56 2.60 -18.00
C ALA A 43 -0.42 1.45 -18.99
N VAL A 44 -0.58 0.23 -18.48
CA VAL A 44 -0.59 -0.99 -19.28
C VAL A 44 -1.85 -1.78 -18.98
N ILE A 45 -2.56 -2.20 -20.04
CA ILE A 45 -3.74 -3.05 -19.92
C ILE A 45 -3.37 -4.43 -20.46
N TYR A 46 -3.48 -5.47 -19.63
CA TYR A 46 -3.17 -6.86 -19.98
C TYR A 46 -4.22 -7.83 -19.45
N GLY A 47 -4.16 -9.08 -19.87
CA GLY A 47 -5.01 -10.15 -19.36
C GLY A 47 -6.11 -10.60 -20.33
N ALA A 48 -6.96 -11.53 -19.90
CA ALA A 48 -8.03 -12.17 -20.66
C ALA A 48 -7.59 -12.82 -22.00
N GLY A 49 -6.30 -13.17 -22.15
CA GLY A 49 -5.78 -13.80 -23.37
C GLY A 49 -5.56 -12.84 -24.55
N HIS A 50 -5.73 -11.54 -24.35
CA HIS A 50 -5.43 -10.52 -25.34
C HIS A 50 -4.01 -9.97 -25.16
N GLU A 51 -3.47 -9.41 -26.23
CA GLU A 51 -2.17 -8.72 -26.17
C GLU A 51 -2.21 -7.53 -25.20
N SER A 52 -1.08 -7.25 -24.56
CA SER A 52 -0.94 -6.11 -23.70
C SER A 52 -0.92 -4.81 -24.50
N VAL A 53 -1.68 -3.82 -24.05
CA VAL A 53 -1.80 -2.53 -24.70
C VAL A 53 -1.28 -1.45 -23.76
N ALA A 54 -0.30 -0.68 -24.22
CA ALA A 54 0.15 0.49 -23.49
C ALA A 54 -0.76 1.68 -23.78
N VAL A 55 -1.24 2.33 -22.73
CA VAL A 55 -2.19 3.43 -22.82
C VAL A 55 -1.74 4.65 -22.00
N GLU A 56 -2.38 5.77 -22.26
CA GLU A 56 -2.29 6.99 -21.48
C GLU A 56 -3.64 7.26 -20.83
N LEU A 57 -3.66 7.54 -19.55
CA LEU A 57 -4.86 7.80 -18.75
C LEU A 57 -4.81 9.20 -18.13
N GLU A 58 -5.98 9.72 -17.82
CA GLU A 58 -6.11 10.96 -17.08
C GLU A 58 -6.03 10.69 -15.56
N PRO A 59 -5.12 11.37 -14.80
CA PRO A 59 -4.91 11.10 -13.39
C PRO A 59 -6.15 11.31 -12.53
N LYS A 60 -6.97 12.31 -12.86
CA LYS A 60 -8.15 12.66 -12.04
C LYS A 60 -9.18 11.54 -11.95
N GLN A 61 -9.42 10.83 -13.06
CA GLN A 61 -10.39 9.72 -13.11
C GLN A 61 -9.91 8.54 -12.25
N ILE A 62 -8.64 8.19 -12.40
CA ILE A 62 -8.05 7.06 -11.65
C ILE A 62 -7.91 7.36 -10.16
N LEU A 63 -7.52 8.58 -9.78
CA LEU A 63 -7.46 8.98 -8.37
C LEU A 63 -8.83 8.89 -7.70
N ARG A 64 -9.91 9.23 -8.41
CA ARG A 64 -11.26 9.09 -7.88
C ARG A 64 -11.59 7.63 -7.60
N ILE A 65 -11.24 6.71 -8.51
CA ILE A 65 -11.44 5.26 -8.33
C ILE A 65 -10.60 4.77 -7.14
N LEU A 66 -9.32 5.12 -7.06
CA LEU A 66 -8.43 4.69 -5.96
C LEU A 66 -8.87 5.19 -4.58
N HIS A 67 -9.50 6.38 -4.52
CA HIS A 67 -10.03 6.94 -3.27
C HIS A 67 -11.47 6.50 -2.97
N SER A 68 -12.11 5.68 -3.82
CA SER A 68 -13.41 5.10 -3.53
C SER A 68 -13.33 4.08 -2.38
N GLU A 69 -14.45 3.73 -1.77
CA GLU A 69 -14.50 2.76 -0.67
C GLU A 69 -13.97 1.37 -1.07
N SER A 70 -14.18 0.97 -2.33
CA SER A 70 -13.67 -0.28 -2.90
C SER A 70 -12.21 -0.19 -3.34
N GLY A 71 -11.66 1.03 -3.42
CA GLY A 71 -10.27 1.27 -3.78
C GLY A 71 -9.85 0.63 -5.11
N HIS A 72 -8.70 -0.04 -5.09
CA HIS A 72 -8.14 -0.72 -6.28
C HIS A 72 -8.96 -1.94 -6.73
N ASN A 73 -9.84 -2.49 -5.87
CA ASN A 73 -10.69 -3.63 -6.19
C ASN A 73 -11.96 -3.25 -6.99
N THR A 74 -12.10 -1.98 -7.33
CA THR A 74 -13.21 -1.50 -8.15
C THR A 74 -13.07 -1.99 -9.58
N ILE A 75 -14.16 -2.60 -10.11
CA ILE A 75 -14.27 -2.97 -11.52
C ILE A 75 -14.87 -1.78 -12.26
N PHE A 76 -14.20 -1.31 -13.29
CA PHE A 76 -14.64 -0.18 -14.11
C PHE A 76 -14.42 -0.44 -15.59
N ASP A 77 -15.16 0.31 -16.41
CA ASP A 77 -15.07 0.20 -17.85
C ASP A 77 -14.05 1.19 -18.40
N VAL A 78 -13.11 0.69 -19.21
CA VAL A 78 -12.12 1.50 -19.93
C VAL A 78 -12.46 1.51 -21.41
N ASP A 79 -12.67 2.68 -21.96
CA ASP A 79 -12.80 2.88 -23.39
C ASP A 79 -11.42 3.09 -24.02
N ILE A 80 -10.98 2.09 -24.79
CA ILE A 80 -9.71 2.15 -25.49
C ILE A 80 -10.00 2.59 -26.92
N ALA A 81 -9.46 3.74 -27.33
CA ALA A 81 -9.63 4.25 -28.69
C ALA A 81 -9.21 3.18 -29.71
N GLY A 82 -10.17 2.68 -30.48
CA GLY A 82 -9.98 1.64 -31.50
C GLY A 82 -10.18 0.19 -31.07
N GLN A 83 -10.38 -0.10 -29.78
CA GLN A 83 -10.64 -1.45 -29.25
C GLN A 83 -11.99 -1.56 -28.52
N GLY A 84 -12.63 -0.42 -28.20
CA GLY A 84 -13.93 -0.38 -27.52
C GLY A 84 -13.83 -0.53 -26.00
N LEU A 85 -14.99 -0.78 -25.36
CA LEU A 85 -15.15 -0.90 -23.92
C LEU A 85 -14.59 -2.22 -23.41
N VAL A 86 -13.73 -2.14 -22.39
CA VAL A 86 -13.11 -3.29 -21.74
C VAL A 86 -13.26 -3.16 -20.23
N LYS A 87 -13.79 -4.22 -19.58
CA LYS A 87 -13.85 -4.30 -18.11
C LYS A 87 -12.46 -4.54 -17.54
N THR A 88 -12.04 -3.67 -16.64
CA THR A 88 -10.71 -3.69 -16.05
C THR A 88 -10.76 -3.47 -14.54
N MET A 89 -9.67 -3.84 -13.87
CA MET A 89 -9.40 -3.61 -12.47
C MET A 89 -7.96 -3.15 -12.31
N ILE A 90 -7.69 -2.33 -11.31
CA ILE A 90 -6.34 -1.91 -10.95
C ILE A 90 -5.67 -3.05 -10.17
N VAL A 91 -4.49 -3.48 -10.63
CA VAL A 91 -3.68 -4.52 -9.95
C VAL A 91 -2.55 -3.89 -9.17
N ASP A 92 -1.88 -2.92 -9.79
CA ASP A 92 -0.75 -2.23 -9.19
C ASP A 92 -0.71 -0.76 -9.60
N TRP A 93 -0.15 0.08 -8.71
CA TRP A 93 0.02 1.50 -8.99
C TRP A 93 1.27 2.02 -8.30
N GLN A 94 1.89 3.01 -8.89
CA GLN A 94 3.09 3.64 -8.38
C GLN A 94 2.84 5.12 -8.11
N TYR A 95 3.19 5.56 -6.91
CA TYR A 95 3.16 6.96 -6.49
C TYR A 95 4.56 7.56 -6.38
N GLU A 96 4.65 8.85 -6.66
CA GLU A 96 5.80 9.66 -6.28
C GLU A 96 5.54 10.24 -4.88
N PRO A 97 6.30 9.82 -3.84
CA PRO A 97 5.98 10.18 -2.44
C PRO A 97 6.05 11.68 -2.13
N ILE A 98 6.86 12.44 -2.90
CA ILE A 98 7.08 13.87 -2.65
C ILE A 98 5.95 14.74 -3.23
N ARG A 99 5.46 14.37 -4.41
CA ARG A 99 4.45 15.15 -5.16
C ARG A 99 3.06 14.54 -5.10
N ASP A 100 2.94 13.39 -4.48
CA ASP A 100 1.70 12.60 -4.40
C ASP A 100 1.04 12.41 -5.77
N SER A 101 1.90 12.21 -6.80
CA SER A 101 1.46 12.02 -8.19
C SER A 101 1.58 10.58 -8.61
N LEU A 102 0.59 10.08 -9.35
CA LEU A 102 0.63 8.74 -9.94
C LEU A 102 1.67 8.67 -11.06
N LEU A 103 2.59 7.69 -10.96
CA LEU A 103 3.65 7.46 -11.93
C LEU A 103 3.29 6.39 -12.96
N HIS A 104 2.63 5.32 -12.54
CA HIS A 104 2.24 4.19 -13.38
C HIS A 104 1.02 3.47 -12.81
N ILE A 105 0.27 2.82 -13.68
CA ILE A 105 -0.88 2.00 -13.32
C ILE A 105 -0.91 0.76 -14.18
N ASP A 106 -1.12 -0.37 -13.54
CA ASP A 106 -1.31 -1.67 -14.16
C ASP A 106 -2.78 -2.06 -14.09
N LEU A 107 -3.39 -2.23 -15.26
CA LEU A 107 -4.78 -2.62 -15.43
C LEU A 107 -4.88 -4.04 -15.95
N LYS A 108 -5.69 -4.85 -15.31
CA LYS A 108 -5.98 -6.22 -15.74
C LYS A 108 -7.37 -6.30 -16.33
N ARG A 109 -7.48 -6.86 -17.54
CA ARG A 109 -8.77 -7.20 -18.15
C ARG A 109 -9.44 -8.32 -17.40
N ILE A 110 -10.71 -8.17 -17.12
CA ILE A 110 -11.49 -9.13 -16.33
C ILE A 110 -12.40 -9.92 -17.27
N ALA A 111 -12.32 -11.25 -17.15
CA ALA A 111 -13.32 -12.17 -17.68
C ALA A 111 -14.25 -12.55 -16.52
N LEU A 112 -15.54 -12.29 -16.66
CA LEU A 112 -16.53 -12.50 -15.58
C LEU A 112 -16.65 -13.96 -15.12
N ASP A 113 -16.28 -14.90 -15.98
CA ASP A 113 -16.45 -16.34 -15.78
C ASP A 113 -15.23 -17.02 -15.12
N LYS A 114 -14.15 -16.28 -14.88
CA LYS A 114 -12.91 -16.89 -14.37
C LYS A 114 -12.58 -16.38 -12.97
N PRO A 115 -12.25 -17.32 -12.04
CA PRO A 115 -11.77 -16.91 -10.73
C PRO A 115 -10.44 -16.15 -10.87
N MET A 116 -10.26 -15.17 -10.01
CA MET A 116 -9.07 -14.34 -10.01
C MET A 116 -8.53 -14.13 -8.61
N LYS A 117 -7.22 -13.94 -8.53
CA LYS A 117 -6.53 -13.60 -7.29
C LYS A 117 -6.55 -12.10 -7.10
N VAL A 118 -6.99 -11.67 -5.93
CA VAL A 118 -7.14 -10.27 -5.57
C VAL A 118 -6.63 -10.05 -4.16
N LYS A 119 -6.03 -8.90 -3.90
CA LYS A 119 -5.66 -8.45 -2.56
C LYS A 119 -6.78 -7.60 -2.01
N VAL A 120 -7.31 -7.96 -0.85
CA VAL A 120 -8.41 -7.23 -0.21
C VAL A 120 -7.91 -6.61 1.08
N PRO A 121 -8.17 -5.30 1.31
CA PRO A 121 -7.76 -4.63 2.53
C PRO A 121 -8.57 -5.15 3.73
N VAL A 122 -7.89 -5.31 4.86
CA VAL A 122 -8.47 -5.70 6.15
C VAL A 122 -8.65 -4.46 7.00
N LYS A 123 -9.89 -4.22 7.45
CA LYS A 123 -10.22 -3.17 8.40
C LYS A 123 -10.43 -3.75 9.79
N LEU A 124 -9.71 -3.21 10.77
CA LEU A 124 -9.89 -3.56 12.17
C LEU A 124 -11.05 -2.73 12.74
N VAL A 125 -12.05 -3.42 13.29
CA VAL A 125 -13.24 -2.80 13.89
C VAL A 125 -13.19 -2.98 15.40
N GLY A 126 -13.54 -1.92 16.15
CA GLY A 126 -13.53 -1.93 17.60
C GLY A 126 -12.20 -1.45 18.21
N ILE A 127 -12.13 -1.50 19.53
CA ILE A 127 -10.94 -1.16 20.32
C ILE A 127 -10.55 -2.41 21.12
N ALA A 128 -9.34 -2.89 20.93
CA ALA A 128 -8.84 -4.07 21.64
C ALA A 128 -8.87 -3.87 23.18
N ALA A 129 -9.36 -4.85 23.90
CA ALA A 129 -9.42 -4.82 25.38
C ALA A 129 -8.02 -4.61 25.99
N GLY A 130 -6.99 -5.22 25.42
CA GLY A 130 -5.60 -5.05 25.83
C GLY A 130 -5.06 -3.64 25.65
N VAL A 131 -5.54 -2.92 24.64
CA VAL A 131 -5.19 -1.49 24.45
C VAL A 131 -5.91 -0.63 25.48
N LYS A 132 -7.22 -0.87 25.68
CA LYS A 132 -8.07 -0.03 26.55
C LYS A 132 -7.76 -0.23 28.04
N ASN A 133 -7.58 -1.48 28.48
CA ASN A 133 -7.48 -1.81 29.90
C ASN A 133 -6.04 -1.93 30.41
N GLU A 134 -5.13 -2.31 29.53
CA GLU A 134 -3.79 -2.73 29.90
C GLU A 134 -2.68 -1.89 29.23
N GLY A 135 -3.09 -0.86 28.44
CA GLY A 135 -2.15 0.07 27.82
C GLY A 135 -1.26 -0.56 26.74
N GLY A 136 -1.70 -1.66 26.10
CA GLY A 136 -1.01 -2.28 24.98
C GLY A 136 -1.12 -1.43 23.70
N ILE A 137 -0.30 -1.77 22.70
CA ILE A 137 -0.39 -1.22 21.33
C ILE A 137 -0.93 -2.29 20.42
N LEU A 138 -1.96 -1.96 19.65
CA LEU A 138 -2.44 -2.79 18.55
C LEU A 138 -1.56 -2.57 17.34
N ASP A 139 -0.88 -3.63 16.87
CA ASP A 139 -0.09 -3.63 15.66
C ASP A 139 -0.76 -4.49 14.59
N GLN A 140 -0.94 -3.90 13.41
CA GLN A 140 -1.49 -4.58 12.25
C GLN A 140 -0.35 -4.99 11.30
N VAL A 141 -0.03 -6.29 11.29
CA VAL A 141 1.05 -6.87 10.47
C VAL A 141 0.60 -7.01 9.02
N LEU A 142 -0.58 -7.60 8.81
CA LEU A 142 -1.16 -7.76 7.48
C LEU A 142 -2.30 -6.77 7.28
N ARG A 143 -2.10 -5.88 6.31
CA ARG A 143 -3.12 -4.88 5.91
C ARG A 143 -3.98 -5.36 4.77
N GLU A 144 -3.50 -6.34 4.00
CA GLU A 144 -4.16 -6.91 2.84
C GLU A 144 -4.04 -8.42 2.88
N VAL A 145 -5.09 -9.12 2.46
CA VAL A 145 -5.13 -10.58 2.37
C VAL A 145 -5.40 -10.99 0.93
N GLU A 146 -4.65 -11.97 0.43
CA GLU A 146 -4.86 -12.52 -0.91
C GLU A 146 -6.00 -13.52 -0.89
N ILE A 147 -6.98 -13.27 -1.74
CA ILE A 147 -8.14 -14.14 -1.93
C ILE A 147 -8.31 -14.54 -3.38
N GLU A 148 -8.91 -15.68 -3.62
CA GLU A 148 -9.37 -16.14 -4.92
C GLU A 148 -10.90 -16.16 -4.92
N CYS A 149 -11.50 -15.39 -5.80
CA CYS A 149 -12.94 -15.28 -5.94
C CYS A 149 -13.35 -14.92 -7.37
N LEU A 150 -14.64 -15.00 -7.65
CA LEU A 150 -15.21 -14.46 -8.88
C LEU A 150 -15.26 -12.93 -8.82
N PRO A 151 -15.17 -12.23 -9.97
CA PRO A 151 -15.22 -10.78 -10.01
C PRO A 151 -16.47 -10.16 -9.38
N ALA A 152 -17.60 -10.88 -9.41
CA ALA A 152 -18.86 -10.44 -8.81
C ALA A 152 -18.86 -10.50 -7.27
N ASP A 153 -18.01 -11.37 -6.70
CA ASP A 153 -17.99 -11.66 -5.27
C ASP A 153 -16.82 -10.98 -4.54
N ILE A 154 -16.12 -10.05 -5.19
CA ILE A 154 -14.99 -9.34 -4.58
C ILE A 154 -15.51 -8.42 -3.47
N PRO A 155 -15.15 -8.65 -2.19
CA PRO A 155 -15.53 -7.76 -1.10
C PRO A 155 -14.70 -6.45 -1.16
N ARG A 156 -15.31 -5.35 -0.75
CA ARG A 156 -14.62 -4.04 -0.67
C ARG A 156 -13.53 -4.05 0.39
N HIS A 157 -13.82 -4.65 1.53
CA HIS A 157 -12.91 -4.85 2.66
C HIS A 157 -13.39 -6.03 3.49
N ILE A 158 -12.52 -6.53 4.35
CA ILE A 158 -12.83 -7.57 5.32
C ILE A 158 -12.79 -6.92 6.70
N ASP A 159 -13.93 -6.90 7.39
CA ASP A 159 -14.02 -6.37 8.75
C ASP A 159 -13.61 -7.44 9.76
N VAL A 160 -12.67 -7.08 10.64
CA VAL A 160 -12.16 -7.95 11.70
C VAL A 160 -12.39 -7.29 13.04
N ASP A 161 -13.19 -7.91 13.91
CA ASP A 161 -13.43 -7.41 15.25
C ASP A 161 -12.25 -7.72 16.18
N VAL A 162 -11.62 -6.66 16.67
CA VAL A 162 -10.49 -6.74 17.62
C VAL A 162 -10.89 -6.49 19.07
N SER A 163 -12.18 -6.28 19.34
CA SER A 163 -12.67 -5.88 20.68
C SER A 163 -12.31 -6.90 21.78
N GLY A 164 -12.24 -8.18 21.45
CA GLY A 164 -11.91 -9.27 22.38
C GLY A 164 -10.41 -9.50 22.61
N LEU A 165 -9.51 -8.77 21.91
CA LEU A 165 -8.08 -9.01 22.02
C LEU A 165 -7.51 -8.45 23.31
N GLY A 166 -6.94 -9.35 24.16
CA GLY A 166 -6.09 -8.99 25.32
C GLY A 166 -4.63 -8.76 24.93
N ILE A 167 -3.78 -8.45 25.91
CA ILE A 167 -2.33 -8.37 25.71
C ILE A 167 -1.79 -9.73 25.24
N PHE A 168 -0.87 -9.68 24.26
CA PHE A 168 -0.32 -10.84 23.55
C PHE A 168 -1.33 -11.64 22.73
N GLY A 169 -2.59 -11.19 22.64
CA GLY A 169 -3.58 -11.76 21.74
C GLY A 169 -3.22 -11.48 20.29
N SER A 170 -3.48 -12.45 19.42
CA SER A 170 -3.30 -12.32 17.96
C SER A 170 -4.50 -12.85 17.22
N ILE A 171 -4.86 -12.20 16.12
CA ILE A 171 -5.85 -12.69 15.16
C ILE A 171 -5.11 -13.18 13.93
N ARG A 172 -5.49 -14.34 13.43
CA ARG A 172 -4.90 -14.98 12.25
C ARG A 172 -5.86 -14.98 11.07
N VAL A 173 -5.33 -15.32 9.89
CA VAL A 173 -6.14 -15.45 8.67
C VAL A 173 -7.22 -16.54 8.83
N SER A 174 -6.96 -17.60 9.60
CA SER A 174 -7.94 -18.65 9.94
C SER A 174 -9.18 -18.13 10.67
N ASP A 175 -9.07 -17.01 11.39
CA ASP A 175 -10.15 -16.44 12.19
C ASP A 175 -11.06 -15.50 11.38
N LEU A 176 -10.73 -15.28 10.10
CA LEU A 176 -11.53 -14.43 9.22
C LEU A 176 -12.88 -15.08 8.89
N PRO A 177 -13.93 -14.27 8.77
CA PRO A 177 -15.23 -14.77 8.36
C PRO A 177 -15.17 -15.27 6.92
N HIS A 178 -15.38 -16.56 6.72
CA HIS A 178 -15.50 -17.17 5.39
C HIS A 178 -16.88 -16.85 4.82
N GLN A 179 -16.97 -15.84 3.97
CA GLN A 179 -18.19 -15.45 3.30
C GLN A 179 -18.19 -15.93 1.84
N GLY A 180 -19.17 -16.78 1.49
CA GLY A 180 -19.44 -17.18 0.10
C GLY A 180 -18.37 -18.05 -0.55
N SER A 181 -18.08 -17.78 -1.82
CA SER A 181 -17.12 -18.50 -2.67
C SER A 181 -15.69 -17.99 -2.55
N ILE A 182 -15.37 -17.31 -1.45
CA ILE A 182 -14.03 -16.73 -1.24
C ILE A 182 -13.08 -17.81 -0.72
N ARG A 183 -11.96 -17.98 -1.41
CA ARG A 183 -10.88 -18.85 -0.98
C ARG A 183 -9.66 -18.01 -0.59
N PHE A 184 -9.22 -18.12 0.66
CA PHE A 184 -8.00 -17.47 1.13
C PHE A 184 -6.78 -18.21 0.58
N LEU A 185 -5.85 -17.46 -0.04
CA LEU A 185 -4.59 -17.97 -0.55
C LEU A 185 -3.44 -17.67 0.40
N SER A 186 -3.60 -16.68 1.27
CA SER A 186 -2.64 -16.35 2.32
C SER A 186 -2.54 -17.53 3.30
N ALA A 187 -1.37 -17.71 3.91
CA ALA A 187 -1.15 -18.77 4.89
C ALA A 187 -2.14 -18.60 6.07
N GLU A 188 -2.84 -19.67 6.44
CA GLU A 188 -3.83 -19.68 7.52
C GLU A 188 -3.24 -19.23 8.87
N ASP A 189 -1.95 -19.54 9.10
CA ASP A 189 -1.22 -19.16 10.31
C ASP A 189 -0.70 -17.71 10.31
N ALA A 190 -0.87 -16.97 9.21
CA ALA A 190 -0.39 -15.60 9.13
C ALA A 190 -1.16 -14.70 10.09
N THR A 191 -0.43 -13.94 10.91
CA THR A 191 -1.03 -13.01 11.88
C THR A 191 -1.45 -11.73 11.18
N ILE A 192 -2.71 -11.35 11.35
CA ILE A 192 -3.28 -10.10 10.81
C ILE A 192 -2.98 -8.95 11.76
N ALA A 193 -3.33 -9.12 13.02
CA ALA A 193 -3.12 -8.11 14.05
C ALA A 193 -2.78 -8.78 15.39
N HIS A 194 -1.99 -8.08 16.18
CA HIS A 194 -1.67 -8.52 17.55
C HIS A 194 -1.53 -7.33 18.50
N VAL A 195 -1.68 -7.58 19.78
CA VAL A 195 -1.51 -6.55 20.83
C VAL A 195 -0.20 -6.79 21.58
N ILE A 196 0.66 -5.79 21.55
CA ILE A 196 1.97 -5.81 22.23
C ILE A 196 1.88 -4.97 23.50
N SER A 197 2.47 -5.46 24.62
CA SER A 197 2.68 -4.66 25.81
C SER A 197 3.86 -3.72 25.60
N ILE A 198 3.67 -2.43 25.88
CA ILE A 198 4.80 -1.51 26.01
C ILE A 198 5.47 -1.79 27.34
N ARG A 199 6.55 -2.54 27.32
CA ARG A 199 7.46 -2.54 28.46
C ARG A 199 8.14 -1.18 28.45
N ALA A 200 7.68 -0.26 29.31
CA ALA A 200 8.45 0.94 29.60
C ALA A 200 9.83 0.44 30.07
N GLU A 201 10.82 0.61 29.22
CA GLU A 201 12.21 0.43 29.60
C GLU A 201 12.44 1.46 30.68
N ALA A 202 12.39 0.98 31.95
CA ALA A 202 12.75 1.79 33.10
C ALA A 202 14.15 2.32 32.80
N ALA A 203 14.24 3.62 32.58
CA ALA A 203 15.51 4.32 32.53
C ALA A 203 16.38 3.80 33.69
N PRO A 204 17.63 3.41 33.43
CA PRO A 204 18.52 3.00 34.51
C PRO A 204 18.58 4.16 35.50
N ALA A 205 18.11 3.92 36.70
CA ALA A 205 18.29 4.84 37.82
C ALA A 205 19.80 5.09 37.97
N THR A 206 20.18 6.28 37.57
CA THR A 206 21.51 6.80 37.83
C THR A 206 21.64 6.93 39.35
N ASP A 207 22.26 5.93 39.98
CA ASP A 207 22.78 6.07 41.33
C ASP A 207 23.81 7.20 41.28
N ALA A 208 23.37 8.32 41.78
CA ALA A 208 24.24 9.45 42.11
C ALA A 208 25.08 9.05 43.32
N GLN A 209 26.27 8.55 43.10
CA GLN A 209 27.31 8.62 44.10
C GLN A 209 28.18 9.84 43.85
N THR A 210 27.89 10.83 44.64
CA THR A 210 28.73 11.96 45.02
C THR A 210 30.12 11.48 45.44
N ALA A 211 31.13 11.90 44.73
CA ALA A 211 32.46 12.07 45.25
C ALA A 211 33.10 13.27 44.58
N GLU A 212 33.30 14.29 45.42
CA GLU A 212 33.91 15.55 45.18
C GLU A 212 35.45 15.44 44.93
N PRO A 213 36.12 16.52 44.55
CA PRO A 213 37.20 16.49 43.62
C PRO A 213 38.58 16.63 44.26
N GLU A 214 39.62 16.15 43.63
CA GLU A 214 40.96 16.58 43.97
C GLU A 214 41.76 17.02 42.77
N VAL A 215 42.16 18.25 42.86
CA VAL A 215 42.93 19.07 41.96
C VAL A 215 44.40 18.65 41.96
N ALA A 216 44.97 18.36 40.82
CA ALA A 216 46.42 18.55 40.66
C ALA A 216 46.80 18.98 39.25
N LYS A 217 47.40 20.12 39.25
CA LYS A 217 48.01 20.91 38.18
C LYS A 217 49.18 20.20 37.47
N LYS A 218 49.42 20.73 36.26
CA LYS A 218 50.70 20.83 35.54
C LYS A 218 50.90 19.78 34.42
N GLY A 219 50.99 20.26 33.21
CA GLY A 219 52.11 20.72 32.46
C GLY A 219 51.84 20.62 30.96
N LYS A 220 51.84 21.73 30.31
CA LYS A 220 52.14 21.91 28.88
C LYS A 220 53.70 21.83 28.73
N PRO A 221 54.35 21.48 27.63
CA PRO A 221 54.18 22.16 26.34
C PRO A 221 54.39 21.28 25.07
N GLU A 222 53.83 21.76 24.00
CA GLU A 222 54.51 22.29 22.76
C GLU A 222 55.08 21.31 21.73
N ALA A 223 54.68 21.61 20.51
CA ALA A 223 55.42 21.61 19.20
C ALA A 223 55.41 20.23 18.49
N GLU A 224 55.23 20.13 17.26
CA GLU A 224 55.47 20.81 16.01
C GLU A 224 55.26 19.85 14.85
N ALA A 225 54.65 20.39 13.84
CA ALA A 225 55.04 20.34 12.41
C ALA A 225 54.84 19.05 11.57
N ALA A 226 53.99 19.25 10.61
CA ALA A 226 54.26 19.14 9.17
C ALA A 226 54.61 17.76 8.56
N LYS A 227 53.81 17.29 7.63
CA LYS A 227 54.14 17.23 6.21
C LYS A 227 53.14 16.39 5.41
N LYS A 228 52.50 17.05 4.49
CA LYS A 228 52.09 16.52 3.19
C LYS A 228 53.34 16.21 2.36
N PRO A 229 53.38 15.24 1.45
CA PRO A 229 53.10 15.47 0.06
C PRO A 229 52.36 14.31 -0.62
N GLU A 230 51.40 14.60 -1.49
CA GLU A 230 51.45 14.80 -2.94
C GLU A 230 51.88 13.61 -3.81
N ALA A 231 50.95 13.28 -4.69
CA ALA A 231 51.11 12.86 -6.08
C ALA A 231 51.67 11.46 -6.44
N LYS A 232 50.88 10.69 -7.17
CA LYS A 232 51.13 10.39 -8.59
C LYS A 232 50.12 9.45 -9.19
N LYS A 233 49.41 9.93 -10.20
CA LYS A 233 48.95 9.19 -11.36
C LYS A 233 50.17 8.73 -12.18
N PRO A 234 50.10 7.59 -12.91
CA PRO A 234 50.01 7.65 -14.36
C PRO A 234 49.08 6.57 -14.91
N GLU A 235 48.22 6.94 -15.79
CA GLU A 235 48.21 6.83 -17.25
C GLU A 235 48.82 5.58 -17.91
N ALA A 236 47.94 4.97 -18.72
CA ALA A 236 48.10 4.59 -20.13
C ALA A 236 48.23 3.11 -20.52
N LYS A 237 47.39 2.81 -21.52
CA LYS A 237 47.57 1.95 -22.70
C LYS A 237 47.40 0.42 -22.53
N LYS A 238 46.34 -0.17 -23.06
CA LYS A 238 46.18 -0.54 -24.48
C LYS A 238 44.73 -0.96 -24.72
#